data_421de9b4b9b4223bc9b8f9f0d26adc43
#
_entry.id   421de9b4b9b4223bc9b8f9f0d26adc43
#
_cell.length_a   1.000
_cell.length_b   1.000
_cell.length_c   1.000
_cell.angle_alpha   90.00
_cell.angle_beta   90.00
_cell.angle_gamma   90.00
#
_symmetry.space_group_name_H-M   'P 1'
#
loop_
_entity.id
_entity.type
_entity.pdbx_description
1 polymer ?
#
loop_
_entity_poly.entity_id
_entity_poly.type
_entity_poly.pdbx_seq_one_letter_code
_entity_poly.pdbx_strand_id
1 'polypeptide(L)' 'RVMMMRGRGVSSGRFEKVFVGKNCVIKNSLILTDVYLGDNTYIENCIVESRDTIRANTRHVGEDGVKVVIEKNERYAL' A
#
# COMPACT_ATOMS: atom_id res chain seq x y z
N ARG A 1 7.97 7.23 -5.13
CA ARG A 1 7.43 7.19 -6.03
C ARG A 1 6.75 5.98 -6.20
N VAL A 2 5.77 5.92 -6.26
CA VAL A 2 5.02 4.88 -6.39
C VAL A 2 4.74 4.56 -7.60
N MET A 3 4.95 3.96 -8.07
CA MET A 3 4.64 3.74 -9.19
C MET A 3 3.90 2.72 -9.53
N MET A 4 3.85 1.87 -8.94
CA MET A 4 3.19 0.84 -9.27
C MET A 4 1.95 1.07 -9.62
N MET A 5 1.50 1.86 -9.16
CA MET A 5 0.23 2.06 -9.42
C MET A 5 0.01 2.32 -10.69
N ARG A 6 0.69 2.66 -11.26
CA ARG A 6 0.37 2.99 -12.39
C ARG A 6 -0.10 2.04 -12.96
N GLY A 7 -0.39 1.51 -12.50
CA GLY A 7 -1.03 0.63 -13.01
C GLY A 7 -1.02 -0.13 -13.99
N ARG A 8 -0.62 -0.17 -14.47
CA ARG A 8 -0.70 -0.81 -15.36
C ARG A 8 -0.85 -1.98 -15.04
N GLY A 9 -0.46 -2.34 -14.65
CA GLY A 9 -0.51 -3.57 -14.59
C GLY A 9 -1.47 -3.98 -13.78
N VAL A 10 -1.76 -3.47 -13.13
CA VAL A 10 -2.64 -3.89 -12.31
C VAL A 10 -3.74 -4.14 -12.83
N SER A 11 -3.75 -4.09 -13.73
CA SER A 11 -4.83 -4.44 -14.27
C SER A 11 -5.90 -4.59 -13.53
N SER A 12 -6.10 -5.36 -13.09
CA SER A 12 -7.24 -5.59 -12.51
C SER A 12 -7.40 -4.63 -11.61
N GLY A 13 -6.66 -4.20 -11.26
CA GLY A 13 -6.95 -3.51 -10.28
C GLY A 13 -7.33 -2.28 -10.45
N ARG A 14 -7.96 -1.81 -9.96
CA ARG A 14 -8.29 -0.65 -10.03
C ARG A 14 -7.82 -0.10 -8.84
N PHE A 15 -7.05 0.70 -8.47
CA PHE A 15 -6.66 1.29 -7.30
C PHE A 15 -7.60 2.40 -6.97
N GLU A 16 -8.86 2.09 -6.91
CA GLU A 16 -9.78 3.12 -6.57
C GLU A 16 -9.64 3.58 -5.16
N LYS A 17 -9.63 4.84 -4.90
CA LYS A 17 -9.59 5.36 -3.56
C LYS A 17 -8.32 4.93 -2.84
N VAL A 18 -7.23 4.90 -3.50
CA VAL A 18 -5.96 4.63 -2.85
C VAL A 18 -5.17 5.93 -2.78
N PHE A 19 -4.84 6.36 -1.57
CA PHE A 19 -4.02 7.55 -1.40
C PHE A 19 -2.60 7.09 -1.08
N VAL A 20 -1.63 7.62 -1.74
CA VAL A 20 -0.27 7.24 -1.52
C VAL A 20 0.53 8.48 -1.18
N GLY A 21 1.14 8.48 -0.03
CA GLY A 21 1.91 9.63 0.43
C GLY A 21 3.21 9.80 -0.30
N LYS A 22 4.05 10.71 0.18
CA LYS A 22 5.28 11.01 -0.50
C LYS A 22 6.32 9.97 -0.26
N ASN A 23 7.16 9.76 -1.21
CA ASN A 23 8.31 8.85 -1.09
C ASN A 23 7.94 7.43 -0.74
N CYS A 24 6.78 6.98 -1.17
CA CYS A 24 6.40 5.60 -0.95
C CYS A 24 6.97 4.73 -2.04
N VAL A 25 7.31 3.52 -1.67
CA VAL A 25 7.81 2.55 -2.63
C VAL A 25 6.91 1.33 -2.53
N ILE A 26 6.34 0.90 -3.65
CA ILE A 26 5.47 -0.25 -3.68
C ILE A 26 5.99 -1.17 -4.76
N LYS A 27 6.39 -2.38 -4.37
CA LYS A 27 6.93 -3.32 -5.31
C LYS A 27 6.19 -4.62 -5.24
N ASN A 28 5.82 -5.15 -6.36
CA ASN A 28 5.23 -6.48 -6.46
C ASN A 28 4.12 -6.68 -5.43
N SER A 29 3.22 -5.74 -5.31
CA SER A 29 2.21 -5.77 -4.27
C SER A 29 0.85 -5.41 -4.83
N LEU A 30 -0.18 -5.83 -4.12
CA LEU A 30 -1.53 -5.53 -4.52
C LEU A 30 -2.14 -4.67 -3.43
N ILE A 31 -2.67 -3.52 -3.81
CA ILE A 31 -3.28 -2.60 -2.85
C ILE A 31 -4.78 -2.60 -3.15
N LEU A 32 -5.57 -2.96 -2.18
CA LEU A 32 -7.00 -3.05 -2.43
C LEU A 32 -7.67 -1.68 -2.29
N THR A 33 -8.98 -1.67 -2.12
CA THR A 33 -9.74 -0.44 -2.19
C THR A 33 -9.69 0.41 -0.93
N ASP A 34 -9.71 1.71 -1.11
CA ASP A 34 -9.84 2.63 0.02
C ASP A 34 -8.68 2.48 0.99
N VAL A 35 -7.49 2.46 0.49
CA VAL A 35 -6.29 2.31 1.30
C VAL A 35 -5.57 3.64 1.38
N TYR A 36 -5.01 3.93 2.54
CA TYR A 36 -4.26 5.16 2.75
C TYR A 36 -2.85 4.76 3.16
N LEU A 37 -1.86 5.19 2.41
CA LEU A 37 -0.47 4.91 2.74
C LEU A 37 0.21 6.19 3.16
N GLY A 38 0.72 6.22 4.37
CA GLY A 38 1.41 7.40 4.86
C GLY A 38 2.74 7.62 4.15
N ASP A 39 3.38 8.74 4.42
CA ASP A 39 4.62 9.07 3.75
C ASP A 39 5.74 8.10 4.10
N ASN A 40 6.63 7.89 3.19
CA ASN A 40 7.82 7.08 3.40
C ASN A 40 7.51 5.63 3.77
N THR A 41 6.47 5.07 3.18
CA THR A 41 6.09 3.70 3.44
C THR A 41 6.70 2.80 2.37
N TYR A 42 7.20 1.66 2.78
CA TYR A 42 7.82 0.72 1.85
C TYR A 42 7.01 -0.57 1.89
N ILE A 43 6.51 -0.99 0.74
CA ILE A 43 5.67 -2.18 0.62
C ILE A 43 6.28 -3.08 -0.45
N GLU A 44 6.53 -4.34 -0.11
CA GLU A 44 7.09 -5.25 -1.08
C GLU A 44 6.52 -6.64 -0.86
N ASN A 45 6.04 -7.27 -1.88
CA ASN A 45 5.46 -8.62 -1.86
C ASN A 45 4.31 -8.71 -0.85
N CYS A 46 3.43 -7.73 -0.86
CA CYS A 46 2.36 -7.69 0.11
C CYS A 46 1.02 -7.51 -0.56
N ILE A 47 -0.04 -7.88 0.14
CA ILE A 47 -1.38 -7.56 -0.27
C ILE A 47 -1.90 -6.67 0.84
N VAL A 48 -2.22 -5.42 0.53
CA VAL A 48 -2.71 -4.47 1.52
C VAL A 48 -4.23 -4.49 1.47
N GLU A 49 -4.85 -4.88 2.60
CA GLU A 49 -6.26 -5.08 2.60
C GLU A 49 -7.08 -3.82 2.48
N SER A 50 -8.32 -3.96 2.03
CA SER A 50 -9.18 -2.79 1.84
C SER A 50 -9.36 -2.03 3.13
N ARG A 51 -9.43 -0.73 2.96
CA ARG A 51 -9.65 0.16 4.10
C ARG A 51 -8.52 0.17 5.11
N ASP A 52 -7.37 -0.29 4.75
CA ASP A 52 -6.22 -0.21 5.64
C ASP A 52 -5.69 1.20 5.64
N THR A 53 -5.12 1.60 6.73
CA THR A 53 -4.44 2.86 6.85
C THR A 53 -3.05 2.56 7.41
N ILE A 54 -2.06 2.73 6.56
CA ILE A 54 -0.69 2.39 6.90
C ILE A 54 0.01 3.65 7.38
N ARG A 55 0.60 3.59 8.56
CA ARG A 55 1.23 4.77 9.09
C ARG A 55 2.48 5.14 8.35
N ALA A 56 2.84 6.39 8.41
CA ALA A 56 4.05 6.86 7.77
C ALA A 56 5.29 6.19 8.34
N ASN A 57 6.31 6.12 7.56
CA ASN A 57 7.61 5.62 7.98
C ASN A 57 7.61 4.16 8.40
N THR A 58 6.79 3.33 7.74
CA THR A 58 6.76 1.92 8.08
C THR A 58 7.21 1.09 6.88
N ARG A 59 7.51 -0.17 7.13
CA ARG A 59 8.01 -1.02 6.10
C ARG A 59 7.35 -2.36 6.22
N HIS A 60 6.83 -2.88 5.13
CA HIS A 60 6.18 -4.17 5.11
C HIS A 60 6.76 -4.98 3.96
N VAL A 61 7.35 -6.12 4.27
CA VAL A 61 7.98 -6.94 3.25
C VAL A 61 7.60 -8.38 3.47
N GLY A 62 7.10 -9.03 2.42
CA GLY A 62 6.81 -10.45 2.48
C GLY A 62 8.06 -11.20 2.04
N GLU A 63 8.83 -11.68 2.98
CA GLU A 63 10.07 -12.29 2.63
C GLU A 63 9.99 -13.72 2.20
N ASP A 64 9.12 -14.51 2.74
CA ASP A 64 9.00 -15.86 2.31
C ASP A 64 7.72 -16.07 1.56
N GLY A 65 7.27 -15.09 0.85
CA GLY A 65 6.01 -15.21 0.15
C GLY A 65 5.22 -13.96 0.38
N VAL A 66 3.98 -14.00 0.04
CA VAL A 66 3.15 -12.81 0.12
C VAL A 66 2.71 -12.56 1.55
N LYS A 67 2.85 -11.33 2.01
CA LYS A 67 2.41 -10.97 3.33
C LYS A 67 1.11 -10.20 3.20
N VAL A 68 0.13 -10.53 3.99
CA VAL A 68 -1.14 -9.81 3.97
C VAL A 68 -1.08 -8.77 5.09
N VAL A 69 -1.26 -7.52 4.73
CA VAL A 69 -1.15 -6.42 5.66
C VAL A 69 -2.54 -5.95 6.05
N ILE A 70 -2.84 -5.93 7.34
CA ILE A 70 -4.10 -5.45 7.84
C ILE A 70 -3.80 -4.46 8.93
N GLU A 71 -3.82 -3.18 8.62
CA GLU A 71 -3.56 -2.12 9.57
C GLU A 71 -4.68 -1.12 9.53
N LYS A 72 -5.44 -1.03 10.58
CA LYS A 72 -6.61 -0.15 10.60
C LYS A 72 -6.38 1.03 11.50
N ASN A 73 -5.39 1.81 11.20
CA ASN A 73 -5.11 3.00 11.99
C ASN A 73 -6.10 4.11 11.66
N GLU A 74 -6.17 5.09 12.51
CA GLU A 74 -7.04 6.20 12.28
C GLU A 74 -6.37 7.19 11.35
N ARG A 75 -7.08 7.62 10.35
CA ARG A 75 -6.43 8.40 9.30
C ARG A 75 -6.09 9.81 9.74
N TYR A 76 -6.88 10.38 10.62
CA TYR A 76 -6.59 11.74 10.95
C TYR A 76 -5.32 11.83 11.79
N ALA A 77 -4.79 10.73 12.22
CA ALA A 77 -3.59 10.78 13.01
C ALA A 77 -2.35 10.69 12.16
N LEU A 78 -2.49 10.64 10.89
CA LEU A 78 -1.33 10.57 10.02
C LEU A 78 -0.79 11.96 9.75
#